data_1aae9d9c0e1943106da84a4fdaf57d78
#
_entry.id   1aae9d9c0e1943106da84a4fdaf57d78
#
_cell.length_a   1.000
_cell.length_b   1.000
_cell.length_c   1.000
_cell.angle_alpha   90.00
_cell.angle_beta   90.00
_cell.angle_gamma   90.00
#
_symmetry.space_group_name_H-M   'P 1'
#
loop_
_entity.id
_entity.type
_entity.pdbx_description
1 polymer ?
#
loop_
_entity_poly.entity_id
_entity_poly.type
_entity_poly.pdbx_seq_one_letter_code
_entity_poly.pdbx_strand_id
1 'polypeptide(L)'
;RQMCIRDRYYRDNSNFPLEDRLKLNFDEPAAIEFELLVNQLKDLKAGKPVEQPIYSYLTCTRSKETIPIQPRDVIIVEGILILCDEELRNMMDMKVFVDADADDRLIRVINRDIIERGRTVEMVIDRYEKVLKPMHLQHIEPTKRYADLIIPQGGNNLVAIDILTNFIAHKLNP
;
A
#
# COMPACT_ATOMS: atom_id res chain seq x y z
N ARG A 1 -8.17 10.51 12.82
CA ARG A 1 -7.17 9.73 12.10
C ARG A 1 -7.86 9.00 10.97
N GLN A 2 -7.47 9.27 9.74
CA GLN A 2 -8.00 8.60 8.55
C GLN A 2 -6.88 7.77 7.92
N MET A 3 -7.15 6.52 7.60
CA MET A 3 -6.23 5.63 6.92
C MET A 3 -6.80 5.26 5.56
N CYS A 4 -6.05 5.56 4.49
CA CYS A 4 -6.36 5.14 3.13
C CYS A 4 -5.46 3.95 2.78
N ILE A 5 -6.04 2.79 2.60
CA ILE A 5 -5.30 1.55 2.30
C ILE A 5 -5.15 1.45 0.78
N ARG A 6 -3.91 1.40 0.28
CA ARG A 6 -3.58 1.24 -1.15
C ARG A 6 -4.34 0.10 -1.81
N ASP A 7 -4.50 -0.99 -1.11
CA ASP A 7 -5.10 -2.22 -1.63
C ASP A 7 -6.55 -2.07 -2.13
N ARG A 8 -7.17 -0.92 -1.87
CA ARG A 8 -8.49 -0.57 -2.41
C ARG A 8 -8.43 0.12 -3.77
N TYR A 9 -7.26 0.65 -4.16
CA TYR A 9 -7.06 1.41 -5.39
C TYR A 9 -6.47 0.59 -6.54
N TYR A 10 -6.51 -0.74 -6.46
CA TYR A 10 -6.23 -1.55 -7.65
C TYR A 10 -7.21 -1.20 -8.76
N ARG A 11 -6.71 -1.19 -10.01
CA ARG A 11 -7.55 -0.98 -11.19
C ARG A 11 -8.67 -2.01 -11.25
N ASP A 12 -9.85 -1.58 -11.70
CA ASP A 12 -10.95 -2.52 -11.92
C ASP A 12 -10.67 -3.37 -13.15
N ASN A 13 -10.64 -4.67 -12.96
CA ASN A 13 -10.38 -5.66 -14.00
C ASN A 13 -11.65 -6.44 -14.38
N SER A 14 -12.84 -5.93 -14.06
CA SER A 14 -14.12 -6.60 -14.30
C SER A 14 -14.35 -6.96 -15.78
N ASN A 15 -13.69 -6.25 -16.71
CA ASN A 15 -13.76 -6.50 -18.14
C ASN A 15 -13.02 -7.76 -18.60
N PHE A 16 -12.17 -8.36 -17.75
CA PHE A 16 -11.44 -9.60 -18.07
C PHE A 16 -12.11 -10.81 -17.42
N PRO A 17 -12.01 -12.01 -18.03
CA PRO A 17 -12.38 -13.28 -17.39
C PRO A 17 -11.62 -13.49 -16.08
N LEU A 18 -12.21 -14.21 -15.11
CA LEU A 18 -11.59 -14.45 -13.81
C LEU A 18 -10.21 -15.13 -13.93
N GLU A 19 -10.08 -16.09 -14.84
CA GLU A 19 -8.82 -16.82 -15.07
C GLU A 19 -7.66 -15.88 -15.48
N ASP A 20 -7.95 -14.85 -16.25
CA ASP A 20 -6.95 -13.88 -16.68
C ASP A 20 -6.64 -12.88 -15.57
N ARG A 21 -7.66 -12.46 -14.79
CA ARG A 21 -7.46 -11.59 -13.63
C ARG A 21 -6.54 -12.21 -12.58
N LEU A 22 -6.65 -13.52 -12.35
CA LEU A 22 -5.83 -14.25 -11.38
C LEU A 22 -4.35 -14.36 -11.81
N LYS A 23 -4.05 -14.14 -13.09
CA LYS A 23 -2.68 -14.12 -13.64
C LYS A 23 -2.03 -12.73 -13.59
N LEU A 24 -2.79 -11.68 -13.30
CA LEU A 24 -2.28 -10.31 -13.27
C LEU A 24 -1.23 -10.13 -12.15
N ASN A 25 -0.24 -9.30 -12.45
CA ASN A 25 0.74 -8.91 -11.45
C ASN A 25 0.23 -7.69 -10.66
N PHE A 26 -0.14 -7.92 -9.40
CA PHE A 26 -0.62 -6.87 -8.50
C PHE A 26 0.51 -6.17 -7.72
N ASP A 27 1.75 -6.59 -7.91
CA ASP A 27 2.92 -6.06 -7.22
C ASP A 27 3.72 -5.06 -8.09
N GLU A 28 3.11 -4.58 -9.19
CA GLU A 28 3.67 -3.55 -10.07
C GLU A 28 2.87 -2.24 -9.98
N PRO A 29 3.50 -1.06 -10.21
CA PRO A 29 2.82 0.23 -10.14
C PRO A 29 1.63 0.37 -11.08
N ALA A 30 1.68 -0.24 -12.25
CA ALA A 30 0.60 -0.19 -13.25
C ALA A 30 -0.72 -0.81 -12.76
N ALA A 31 -0.66 -1.69 -11.75
CA ALA A 31 -1.84 -2.30 -11.16
C ALA A 31 -2.65 -1.32 -10.29
N ILE A 32 -2.06 -0.19 -9.88
CA ILE A 32 -2.69 0.82 -9.03
C ILE A 32 -3.25 1.95 -9.88
N GLU A 33 -4.44 2.42 -9.56
CA GLU A 33 -5.02 3.63 -10.14
C GLU A 33 -4.63 4.85 -9.31
N PHE A 34 -3.36 5.31 -9.48
CA PHE A 34 -2.82 6.45 -8.75
C PHE A 34 -3.60 7.72 -9.00
N GLU A 35 -4.10 7.93 -10.22
CA GLU A 35 -4.88 9.12 -10.57
C GLU A 35 -6.12 9.27 -9.69
N LEU A 36 -6.83 8.16 -9.43
CA LEU A 36 -7.99 8.17 -8.53
C LEU A 36 -7.58 8.47 -7.10
N LEU A 37 -6.52 7.82 -6.60
CA LEU A 37 -6.00 8.05 -5.25
C LEU A 37 -5.57 9.51 -5.05
N VAL A 38 -4.80 10.06 -5.97
CA VAL A 38 -4.32 11.45 -5.95
C VAL A 38 -5.50 12.43 -5.95
N ASN A 39 -6.49 12.24 -6.83
CA ASN A 39 -7.65 13.12 -6.91
C ASN A 39 -8.47 13.09 -5.61
N GLN A 40 -8.69 11.92 -5.03
CA GLN A 40 -9.39 11.79 -3.75
C GLN A 40 -8.61 12.43 -2.59
N LEU A 41 -7.28 12.31 -2.58
CA LEU A 41 -6.47 13.00 -1.58
C LEU A 41 -6.50 14.52 -1.73
N LYS A 42 -6.53 15.05 -2.97
CA LYS A 42 -6.73 16.48 -3.22
C LYS A 42 -8.08 16.97 -2.66
N ASP A 43 -9.15 16.22 -2.89
CA ASP A 43 -10.46 16.55 -2.37
C ASP A 43 -10.50 16.50 -0.84
N LEU A 44 -9.93 15.47 -0.21
CA LEU A 44 -9.83 15.39 1.25
C LEU A 44 -9.01 16.56 1.84
N LYS A 45 -7.87 16.95 1.22
CA LYS A 45 -7.07 18.13 1.63
C LYS A 45 -7.85 19.44 1.45
N ALA A 46 -8.77 19.49 0.50
CA ALA A 46 -9.67 20.62 0.28
C ALA A 46 -10.92 20.63 1.18
N GLY A 47 -11.00 19.71 2.14
CA GLY A 47 -12.14 19.59 3.06
C GLY A 47 -13.38 18.93 2.46
N LYS A 48 -13.26 18.23 1.32
CA LYS A 48 -14.37 17.53 0.67
C LYS A 48 -14.35 16.05 1.01
N PRO A 49 -15.50 15.42 1.27
CA PRO A 49 -15.59 13.97 1.43
C PRO A 49 -15.37 13.26 0.10
N VAL A 50 -14.92 12.01 0.15
CA VAL A 50 -14.69 11.16 -1.02
C VAL A 50 -15.30 9.78 -0.83
N GLU A 51 -15.55 9.09 -1.95
CA GLU A 51 -16.05 7.72 -1.98
C GLU A 51 -14.91 6.76 -2.28
N GLN A 52 -14.34 6.15 -1.23
CA GLN A 52 -13.24 5.21 -1.36
C GLN A 52 -13.72 3.90 -1.99
N PRO A 53 -13.06 3.37 -3.02
CA PRO A 53 -13.43 2.09 -3.63
C PRO A 53 -13.25 0.93 -2.66
N ILE A 54 -14.05 -0.12 -2.86
CA ILE A 54 -13.89 -1.43 -2.21
C ILE A 54 -13.38 -2.41 -3.25
N TYR A 55 -12.28 -3.10 -2.95
CA TYR A 55 -11.67 -4.09 -3.83
C TYR A 55 -11.79 -5.49 -3.26
N SER A 56 -12.16 -6.45 -4.10
CA SER A 56 -12.24 -7.87 -3.76
C SER A 56 -11.04 -8.62 -4.31
N TYR A 57 -10.24 -9.19 -3.43
CA TYR A 57 -9.12 -10.07 -3.83
C TYR A 57 -9.57 -11.43 -4.37
N LEU A 58 -10.76 -11.88 -4.01
CA LEU A 58 -11.31 -13.15 -4.51
C LEU A 58 -11.69 -13.06 -5.98
N THR A 59 -12.25 -11.92 -6.39
CA THR A 59 -12.71 -11.69 -7.76
C THR A 59 -11.76 -10.85 -8.58
N CYS A 60 -10.76 -10.23 -7.93
CA CYS A 60 -9.82 -9.26 -8.53
C CYS A 60 -10.54 -8.10 -9.23
N THR A 61 -11.61 -7.59 -8.60
CA THR A 61 -12.45 -6.50 -9.12
C THR A 61 -12.83 -5.50 -8.03
N ARG A 62 -13.26 -4.30 -8.44
CA ARG A 62 -13.92 -3.34 -7.55
C ARG A 62 -15.38 -3.70 -7.34
N SER A 63 -15.87 -3.43 -6.13
CA SER A 63 -17.31 -3.41 -5.85
C SER A 63 -17.97 -2.18 -6.48
N LYS A 64 -19.28 -2.26 -6.69
CA LYS A 64 -20.10 -1.07 -6.99
C LYS A 64 -20.31 -0.20 -5.76
N GLU A 65 -20.17 -0.77 -4.57
CA GLU A 65 -20.26 -0.07 -3.30
C GLU A 65 -18.94 0.64 -3.00
N THR A 66 -19.03 1.76 -2.27
CA THR A 66 -17.91 2.58 -1.83
C THR A 66 -17.98 2.81 -0.33
N ILE A 67 -16.93 3.36 0.24
CA ILE A 67 -16.90 3.77 1.64
C ILE A 67 -16.74 5.30 1.69
N PRO A 68 -17.71 6.03 2.29
CA PRO A 68 -17.57 7.47 2.45
C PRO A 68 -16.45 7.80 3.45
N ILE A 69 -15.50 8.59 3.02
CA ILE A 69 -14.37 9.06 3.82
C ILE A 69 -14.50 10.56 4.03
N GLN A 70 -14.56 10.98 5.29
CA GLN A 70 -14.61 12.39 5.66
C GLN A 70 -13.20 12.99 5.80
N PRO A 71 -13.00 14.27 5.47
CA PRO A 71 -11.75 14.97 5.73
C PRO A 71 -11.33 14.90 7.20
N ARG A 72 -10.03 14.83 7.44
CA ARG A 72 -9.43 14.80 8.79
C ARG A 72 -8.11 15.55 8.79
N ASP A 73 -7.67 15.98 9.96
CA ASP A 73 -6.39 16.69 10.15
C ASP A 73 -5.18 15.82 9.81
N VAL A 74 -5.31 14.49 9.94
CA VAL A 74 -4.25 13.54 9.60
C VAL A 74 -4.80 12.47 8.66
N ILE A 75 -4.15 12.33 7.50
CA ILE A 75 -4.42 11.27 6.53
C ILE A 75 -3.16 10.39 6.45
N ILE A 76 -3.30 9.10 6.68
CA ILE A 76 -2.23 8.13 6.52
C ILE A 76 -2.52 7.30 5.28
N VAL A 77 -1.62 7.38 4.30
CA VAL A 77 -1.65 6.52 3.10
C VAL A 77 -0.60 5.44 3.29
N GLU A 78 -1.00 4.19 3.17
CA GLU A 78 -0.08 3.07 3.35
C GLU A 78 -0.12 2.11 2.16
N GLY A 79 1.02 1.48 1.87
CA GLY A 79 1.17 0.48 0.81
C GLY A 79 2.58 0.41 0.26
N ILE A 80 2.95 -0.75 -0.26
CA ILE A 80 4.32 -1.03 -0.74
C ILE A 80 4.73 -0.23 -1.99
N LEU A 81 3.77 0.27 -2.78
CA LEU A 81 4.00 0.99 -4.03
C LEU A 81 3.68 2.49 -3.96
N ILE A 82 3.26 3.01 -2.80
CA ILE A 82 2.81 4.42 -2.70
C ILE A 82 3.90 5.44 -3.02
N LEU A 83 5.15 5.08 -2.80
CA LEU A 83 6.29 5.95 -3.12
C LEU A 83 6.76 5.81 -4.58
N CYS A 84 6.11 4.98 -5.41
CA CYS A 84 6.45 4.86 -6.83
C CYS A 84 5.93 6.05 -7.65
N ASP A 85 4.78 6.62 -7.26
CA ASP A 85 4.15 7.72 -7.99
C ASP A 85 4.69 9.08 -7.51
N GLU A 86 5.11 9.92 -8.46
CA GLU A 86 5.72 11.20 -8.17
C GLU A 86 4.70 12.23 -7.65
N GLU A 87 3.52 12.27 -8.25
CA GLU A 87 2.49 13.22 -7.86
C GLU A 87 2.01 12.92 -6.44
N LEU A 88 1.81 11.63 -6.12
CA LEU A 88 1.46 11.18 -4.78
C LEU A 88 2.56 11.54 -3.77
N ARG A 89 3.85 11.32 -4.08
CA ARG A 89 4.97 11.72 -3.21
C ARG A 89 4.97 13.21 -2.90
N ASN A 90 4.71 14.05 -3.91
CA ASN A 90 4.71 15.51 -3.77
C ASN A 90 3.56 16.05 -2.91
N MET A 91 2.53 15.25 -2.69
CA MET A 91 1.40 15.60 -1.82
C MET A 91 1.63 15.26 -0.34
N MET A 92 2.62 14.43 -0.04
CA MET A 92 2.90 13.94 1.32
C MET A 92 3.73 14.94 2.11
N ASP A 93 3.29 15.25 3.33
CA ASP A 93 4.04 16.08 4.28
C ASP A 93 5.19 15.30 4.94
N MET A 94 5.08 13.97 4.96
CA MET A 94 6.10 13.06 5.48
C MET A 94 6.03 11.71 4.76
N LYS A 95 7.17 11.23 4.31
CA LYS A 95 7.33 9.94 3.63
C LYS A 95 8.16 9.00 4.50
N VAL A 96 7.58 7.86 4.83
CA VAL A 96 8.21 6.85 5.70
C VAL A 96 8.37 5.55 4.91
N PHE A 97 9.58 5.03 4.89
CA PHE A 97 9.86 3.69 4.37
C PHE A 97 10.06 2.72 5.55
N VAL A 98 9.20 1.72 5.63
CA VAL A 98 9.30 0.67 6.64
C VAL A 98 10.17 -0.45 6.07
N ASP A 99 11.39 -0.55 6.56
CA ASP A 99 12.38 -1.51 6.10
C ASP A 99 12.26 -2.83 6.85
N ALA A 100 12.49 -3.93 6.14
CA ALA A 100 12.56 -5.28 6.71
C ALA A 100 13.47 -6.15 5.85
N ASP A 101 14.24 -7.00 6.49
CA ASP A 101 15.16 -7.91 5.81
C ASP A 101 14.40 -8.88 4.89
N ALA A 102 15.07 -9.35 3.84
CA ALA A 102 14.42 -10.15 2.80
C ALA A 102 13.90 -11.49 3.32
N ASP A 103 14.61 -12.11 4.26
CA ASP A 103 14.21 -13.33 4.93
C ASP A 103 13.00 -13.13 5.84
N ASP A 104 12.95 -12.03 6.61
CA ASP A 104 11.79 -11.66 7.42
C ASP A 104 10.55 -11.43 6.56
N ARG A 105 10.71 -10.77 5.42
CA ARG A 105 9.61 -10.57 4.46
C ARG A 105 9.12 -11.90 3.89
N LEU A 106 10.05 -12.79 3.53
CA LEU A 106 9.72 -14.13 3.02
C LEU A 106 8.97 -14.95 4.08
N ILE A 107 9.45 -14.97 5.32
CA ILE A 107 8.79 -15.70 6.42
C ILE A 107 7.37 -15.19 6.64
N ARG A 108 7.15 -13.86 6.61
CA ARG A 108 5.80 -13.28 6.74
C ARG A 108 4.89 -13.69 5.59
N VAL A 109 5.41 -13.73 4.36
CA VAL A 109 4.64 -14.16 3.17
C VAL A 109 4.28 -15.64 3.28
N ILE A 110 5.23 -16.50 3.67
CA ILE A 110 4.99 -17.94 3.85
C ILE A 110 3.88 -18.16 4.89
N ASN A 111 4.00 -17.57 6.07
CA ASN A 111 3.02 -17.74 7.14
C ASN A 111 1.62 -17.27 6.72
N ARG A 112 1.51 -16.07 6.16
CA ARG A 112 0.24 -15.53 5.69
C ARG A 112 -0.40 -16.39 4.59
N ASP A 113 0.38 -16.74 3.56
CA ASP A 113 -0.17 -17.39 2.37
C ASP A 113 -0.53 -18.85 2.63
N ILE A 114 0.18 -19.54 3.55
CA ILE A 114 -0.18 -20.89 3.97
C ILE A 114 -1.42 -20.86 4.86
N ILE A 115 -1.42 -20.02 5.91
CA ILE A 115 -2.47 -20.03 6.94
C ILE A 115 -3.77 -19.40 6.43
N GLU A 116 -3.67 -18.25 5.76
CA GLU A 116 -4.84 -17.45 5.39
C GLU A 116 -5.35 -17.74 3.96
N ARG A 117 -4.47 -18.21 3.06
CA ARG A 117 -4.80 -18.37 1.64
C ARG A 117 -4.74 -19.82 1.15
N GLY A 118 -4.38 -20.78 2.01
CA GLY A 118 -4.36 -22.21 1.71
C GLY A 118 -3.37 -22.60 0.62
N ARG A 119 -2.29 -21.82 0.42
CA ARG A 119 -1.25 -22.13 -0.57
C ARG A 119 -0.27 -23.15 -0.03
N THR A 120 0.37 -23.93 -0.92
CA THR A 120 1.49 -24.79 -0.53
C THR A 120 2.79 -23.99 -0.45
N VAL A 121 3.78 -24.53 0.25
CA VAL A 121 5.11 -23.89 0.38
C VAL A 121 5.74 -23.68 -1.00
N GLU A 122 5.63 -24.68 -1.89
CA GLU A 122 6.16 -24.63 -3.26
C GLU A 122 5.53 -23.47 -4.05
N MET A 123 4.21 -23.29 -3.95
CA MET A 123 3.51 -22.19 -4.62
C MET A 123 3.97 -20.83 -4.10
N VAL A 124 4.24 -20.72 -2.80
CA VAL A 124 4.70 -19.48 -2.19
C VAL A 124 6.13 -19.16 -2.62
N ILE A 125 7.03 -20.14 -2.61
CA ILE A 125 8.43 -19.98 -3.04
C ILE A 125 8.49 -19.61 -4.52
N ASP A 126 7.78 -20.33 -5.38
CA ASP A 126 7.73 -20.05 -6.82
C ASP A 126 7.25 -18.61 -7.10
N ARG A 127 6.17 -18.19 -6.45
CA ARG A 127 5.68 -16.80 -6.54
C ARG A 127 6.70 -15.79 -6.01
N TYR A 128 7.37 -16.08 -4.91
CA TYR A 128 8.37 -15.20 -4.34
C TYR A 128 9.53 -14.97 -5.30
N GLU A 129 10.06 -16.03 -5.88
CA GLU A 129 11.18 -15.96 -6.82
C GLU A 129 10.80 -15.28 -8.14
N LYS A 130 9.62 -15.62 -8.70
CA LYS A 130 9.22 -15.14 -10.02
C LYS A 130 8.57 -13.75 -10.01
N VAL A 131 7.94 -13.36 -8.90
CA VAL A 131 7.13 -12.14 -8.85
C VAL A 131 7.58 -11.22 -7.71
N LEU A 132 7.46 -11.65 -6.45
CA LEU A 132 7.58 -10.73 -5.32
C LEU A 132 8.98 -10.14 -5.18
N LYS A 133 10.02 -10.96 -5.30
CA LYS A 133 11.42 -10.52 -5.20
C LYS A 133 11.81 -9.60 -6.37
N PRO A 134 11.56 -9.94 -7.65
CA PRO A 134 11.82 -9.02 -8.76
C PRO A 134 11.07 -7.70 -8.65
N MET A 135 9.78 -7.71 -8.31
CA MET A 135 8.98 -6.49 -8.16
C MET A 135 9.47 -5.63 -7.00
N HIS A 136 9.89 -6.25 -5.90
CA HIS A 136 10.49 -5.51 -4.78
C HIS A 136 11.76 -4.79 -5.22
N LEU A 137 12.68 -5.49 -5.88
CA LEU A 137 13.96 -4.91 -6.33
C LEU A 137 13.78 -3.84 -7.41
N GLN A 138 12.78 -4.00 -8.27
CA GLN A 138 12.55 -3.09 -9.38
C GLN A 138 11.74 -1.85 -8.96
N HIS A 139 10.73 -2.01 -8.12
CA HIS A 139 9.77 -0.94 -7.86
C HIS A 139 9.76 -0.45 -6.41
N ILE A 140 10.01 -1.32 -5.41
CA ILE A 140 9.85 -0.94 -4.00
C ILE A 140 11.17 -0.41 -3.44
N GLU A 141 12.23 -1.22 -3.47
CA GLU A 141 13.54 -0.87 -2.90
C GLU A 141 14.09 0.46 -3.42
N PRO A 142 14.00 0.78 -4.74
CA PRO A 142 14.48 2.07 -5.25
C PRO A 142 13.75 3.29 -4.68
N THR A 143 12.53 3.13 -4.15
CA THR A 143 11.76 4.24 -3.57
C THR A 143 12.22 4.64 -2.18
N LYS A 144 13.03 3.82 -1.53
CA LYS A 144 13.64 4.10 -0.23
C LYS A 144 14.37 5.45 -0.19
N ARG A 145 14.97 5.86 -1.30
CA ARG A 145 15.63 7.17 -1.44
C ARG A 145 14.69 8.39 -1.39
N TYR A 146 13.40 8.18 -1.54
CA TYR A 146 12.41 9.26 -1.45
C TYR A 146 11.83 9.42 -0.04
N ALA A 147 12.17 8.51 0.87
CA ALA A 147 11.68 8.56 2.24
C ALA A 147 12.41 9.64 3.06
N ASP A 148 11.66 10.36 3.86
CA ASP A 148 12.18 11.30 4.84
C ASP A 148 12.67 10.57 6.10
N LEU A 149 12.10 9.36 6.37
CA LEU A 149 12.47 8.49 7.48
C LEU A 149 12.44 7.02 7.04
N ILE A 150 13.50 6.27 7.39
CA ILE A 150 13.56 4.82 7.21
C ILE A 150 13.44 4.16 8.58
N ILE A 151 12.44 3.29 8.75
CA ILE A 151 12.18 2.57 10.00
C ILE A 151 12.64 1.13 9.82
N PRO A 152 13.73 0.70 10.48
CA PRO A 152 14.17 -0.68 10.45
C PRO A 152 13.26 -1.57 11.31
N GLN A 153 13.31 -2.89 11.07
CA GLN A 153 12.58 -3.92 11.83
C GLN A 153 11.05 -3.85 11.74
N GLY A 154 10.52 -3.10 10.80
CA GLY A 154 9.08 -3.03 10.56
C GLY A 154 8.27 -2.38 11.68
N GLY A 155 7.01 -2.75 11.80
CA GLY A 155 6.03 -2.14 12.73
C GLY A 155 6.26 -2.44 14.22
N ASN A 156 7.28 -3.19 14.59
CA ASN A 156 7.60 -3.51 15.99
C ASN A 156 8.59 -2.52 16.62
N ASN A 157 9.09 -1.55 15.87
CA ASN A 157 10.00 -0.52 16.36
C ASN A 157 9.22 0.55 17.15
N LEU A 158 9.06 0.32 18.47
CA LEU A 158 8.30 1.22 19.35
C LEU A 158 8.91 2.61 19.46
N VAL A 159 10.23 2.73 19.38
CA VAL A 159 10.93 4.03 19.40
C VAL A 159 10.56 4.84 18.15
N ALA A 160 10.57 4.21 16.99
CA ALA A 160 10.17 4.90 15.75
C ALA A 160 8.69 5.32 15.76
N ILE A 161 7.81 4.48 16.33
CA ILE A 161 6.39 4.80 16.49
C ILE A 161 6.21 6.02 17.41
N ASP A 162 6.96 6.08 18.51
CA ASP A 162 6.91 7.22 19.44
C ASP A 162 7.38 8.51 18.76
N ILE A 163 8.50 8.46 18.03
CA ILE A 163 9.01 9.61 17.26
C ILE A 163 7.96 10.12 16.27
N LEU A 164 7.35 9.21 15.50
CA LEU A 164 6.30 9.57 14.53
C LEU A 164 5.08 10.18 15.22
N THR A 165 4.66 9.61 16.34
CA THR A 165 3.50 10.09 17.10
C THR A 165 3.74 11.50 17.64
N ASN A 166 4.93 11.75 18.20
CA ASN A 166 5.31 13.06 18.71
C ASN A 166 5.45 14.10 17.59
N PHE A 167 6.01 13.70 16.44
CA PHE A 167 6.10 14.58 15.27
C PHE A 167 4.70 14.99 14.78
N ILE A 168 3.77 14.04 14.64
CA ILE A 168 2.40 14.32 14.23
C ILE A 168 1.71 15.23 15.26
N ALA A 169 1.84 14.94 16.55
CA ALA A 169 1.25 15.74 17.61
C ALA A 169 1.76 17.19 17.59
N HIS A 170 3.06 17.39 17.38
CA HIS A 170 3.65 18.74 17.24
C HIS A 170 3.15 19.50 16.00
N LYS A 171 2.93 18.80 14.89
CA LYS A 171 2.38 19.40 13.67
C LYS A 171 0.92 19.83 13.81
N LEU A 172 0.14 19.12 14.63
CA LEU A 172 -1.26 19.45 14.91
C LEU A 172 -1.42 20.58 15.94
N ASN A 173 -0.45 20.75 16.83
CA ASN A 173 -0.44 21.75 17.90
C ASN A 173 0.90 22.51 17.87
N PRO A 174 1.11 23.38 16.89
CA PRO A 174 2.36 24.15 16.72
C PRO A 174 2.61 25.15 17.84
#